data_8edc56bc05c94639336dd691c5827351
#
_entry.id   8edc56bc05c94639336dd691c5827351
#
_cell.length_a   1.000
_cell.length_b   1.000
_cell.length_c   1.000
_cell.angle_alpha   90.00
_cell.angle_beta   90.00
_cell.angle_gamma   90.00
#
_symmetry.space_group_name_H-M   'P 1'
#
loop_
_entity.id
_entity.type
_entity.pdbx_description
1 polymer ?
#
loop_
_entity_poly.entity_id
_entity_poly.type
_entity_poly.pdbx_seq_one_letter_code
_entity_poly.pdbx_strand_id
1 'polypeptide(L)'
;MYTHIKSVQILISLLKQFNIRHIVISPGTRNTALVGSIENDVFFKCYSIVDERSAAYFALGLSESLDVPVCVSCTAATATCNYFPAIKEAYERKIQLVALTADQNPYEMFHMEDQCIDQVDMFHGYVKKAVDVPKVMNDSDYWYCNRCINEALLELNHHGKGPVQINYHMSYNLNEISTYDVKKLPITRKIDRYEVCDFKSIENIIKNKKRLLVIGGSNFDKTGKLRDALNRFTEKHNCVVICDTYANIYSENEKIINPRALGDVITQDQISYLEPDLIISFGAIYYSTIKYFIPCYAKNTEHWQIVEDGMINDGYHCLTKVFEMRPEDFFNQINQCSNGMNNEEYFHCWKKRLDMMHFQKLEFSNLAVIREFCNVLPDNALLHTTVLDSIRMSNYAITKPTVRCFANIGADGIDGALSTYLGQGIGEEELVYLLIGDLSLMYDMNALLQKLNSNIRILVINNYAGAEFHKNFGLERIPTLNNYVAAGHNIKIANCCIGSQFEYMMATNMEELKDRLKEFIKPSQKPILLEVFTEADSDANALKAYWNENREEIPGMKISAKAKIKKVMKKILGSNVYNCLLYTSP
;
A
#
# COMPACT_ATOMS: atom_id res chain seq x y z
N MET A 1 3.47 34.55 -15.11
CA MET A 1 2.09 34.18 -14.70
C MET A 1 1.81 32.81 -15.28
N TYR A 2 1.10 31.94 -14.55
CA TYR A 2 0.85 30.58 -14.95
C TYR A 2 -0.65 30.35 -15.14
N THR A 3 -1.02 29.33 -15.92
CA THR A 3 -2.40 28.87 -16.04
C THR A 3 -2.97 28.46 -14.69
N HIS A 4 -4.31 28.52 -14.55
CA HIS A 4 -5.01 27.99 -13.36
C HIS A 4 -5.23 26.46 -13.42
N ILE A 5 -4.91 25.80 -14.54
CA ILE A 5 -5.05 24.34 -14.72
C ILE A 5 -4.04 23.61 -13.86
N LYS A 6 -4.50 22.94 -12.81
CA LYS A 6 -3.65 22.36 -11.76
C LYS A 6 -2.72 21.28 -12.27
N SER A 7 -3.14 20.41 -13.19
CA SER A 7 -2.27 19.37 -13.75
C SER A 7 -1.05 19.98 -14.48
N VAL A 8 -1.26 21.06 -15.23
CA VAL A 8 -0.19 21.80 -15.91
C VAL A 8 0.73 22.51 -14.91
N GLN A 9 0.16 23.10 -13.86
CA GLN A 9 0.96 23.71 -12.78
C GLN A 9 1.87 22.69 -12.08
N ILE A 10 1.35 21.48 -11.79
CA ILE A 10 2.12 20.39 -11.18
C ILE A 10 3.24 19.96 -12.12
N LEU A 11 2.94 19.76 -13.41
CA LEU A 11 3.92 19.42 -14.43
C LEU A 11 5.06 20.46 -14.47
N ILE A 12 4.73 21.75 -14.59
CA ILE A 12 5.73 22.84 -14.62
C ILE A 12 6.58 22.86 -13.34
N SER A 13 5.94 22.69 -12.17
CA SER A 13 6.64 22.67 -10.88
C SER A 13 7.63 21.51 -10.81
N LEU A 14 7.26 20.32 -11.25
CA LEU A 14 8.15 19.15 -11.27
C LEU A 14 9.25 19.27 -12.33
N LEU A 15 8.98 19.77 -13.53
CA LEU A 15 10.02 20.05 -14.53
C LEU A 15 11.10 20.99 -13.96
N LYS A 16 10.71 22.00 -13.18
CA LYS A 16 11.65 22.90 -12.49
C LYS A 16 12.46 22.16 -11.42
N GLN A 17 11.83 21.30 -10.62
CA GLN A 17 12.54 20.54 -9.57
C GLN A 17 13.48 19.47 -10.14
N PHE A 18 13.15 18.87 -11.29
CA PHE A 18 14.04 17.96 -12.03
C PHE A 18 15.06 18.68 -12.89
N ASN A 19 15.10 20.02 -12.86
CA ASN A 19 16.00 20.88 -13.63
C ASN A 19 15.91 20.67 -15.15
N ILE A 20 14.72 20.36 -15.68
CA ILE A 20 14.45 20.21 -17.12
C ILE A 20 14.09 21.59 -17.67
N ARG A 21 15.01 22.19 -18.42
CA ARG A 21 14.94 23.61 -18.84
C ARG A 21 14.57 23.80 -20.29
N HIS A 22 14.89 22.86 -21.17
CA HIS A 22 14.76 22.99 -22.61
C HIS A 22 13.45 22.37 -23.09
N ILE A 23 12.64 23.17 -23.76
CA ILE A 23 11.34 22.73 -24.28
C ILE A 23 11.21 23.15 -25.73
N VAL A 24 11.09 22.17 -26.62
CA VAL A 24 10.80 22.37 -28.03
C VAL A 24 9.29 22.32 -28.23
N ILE A 25 8.73 23.31 -28.89
CA ILE A 25 7.29 23.54 -28.93
C ILE A 25 6.84 23.57 -30.40
N SER A 26 5.88 22.71 -30.74
CA SER A 26 5.09 22.84 -31.96
C SER A 26 3.77 23.58 -31.66
N PRO A 27 3.38 24.55 -32.49
CA PRO A 27 2.15 25.32 -32.28
C PRO A 27 0.90 24.45 -32.23
N GLY A 28 0.00 24.74 -31.30
CA GLY A 28 -1.29 24.06 -31.24
C GLY A 28 -2.16 24.57 -30.10
N THR A 29 -3.46 24.29 -30.17
CA THR A 29 -4.44 24.84 -29.21
C THR A 29 -4.33 24.15 -27.85
N ARG A 30 -4.17 22.81 -27.81
CA ARG A 30 -4.27 22.08 -26.55
C ARG A 30 -3.02 22.22 -25.66
N ASN A 31 -1.84 22.50 -26.23
CA ASN A 31 -0.66 22.79 -25.42
C ASN A 31 -0.53 24.27 -25.01
N THR A 32 -1.50 25.14 -25.37
CA THR A 32 -1.46 26.59 -25.09
C THR A 32 -1.29 26.89 -23.60
N ALA A 33 -2.03 26.20 -22.71
CA ALA A 33 -1.93 26.43 -21.26
C ALA A 33 -0.52 26.20 -20.71
N LEU A 34 0.19 25.17 -21.20
CA LEU A 34 1.58 24.92 -20.88
C LEU A 34 2.47 26.01 -21.47
N VAL A 35 2.36 26.25 -22.78
CA VAL A 35 3.21 27.17 -23.53
C VAL A 35 3.16 28.59 -22.96
N GLY A 36 1.96 29.14 -22.80
CA GLY A 36 1.79 30.50 -22.25
C GLY A 36 2.24 30.64 -20.78
N SER A 37 2.30 29.53 -20.05
CA SER A 37 2.84 29.51 -18.69
C SER A 37 4.38 29.53 -18.65
N ILE A 38 5.04 28.91 -19.63
CA ILE A 38 6.50 28.72 -19.59
C ILE A 38 7.27 29.74 -20.43
N GLU A 39 6.67 30.32 -21.48
CA GLU A 39 7.37 31.23 -22.40
C GLU A 39 7.97 32.46 -21.71
N ASN A 40 7.29 32.95 -20.66
CA ASN A 40 7.72 34.11 -19.88
C ASN A 40 8.40 33.73 -18.56
N ASP A 41 8.64 32.44 -18.30
CA ASP A 41 9.39 31.99 -17.14
C ASP A 41 10.89 31.84 -17.51
N VAL A 42 11.71 32.70 -16.95
CA VAL A 42 13.16 32.75 -17.21
C VAL A 42 13.91 31.42 -16.92
N PHE A 43 13.26 30.49 -16.23
CA PHE A 43 13.82 29.17 -15.99
C PHE A 43 13.89 28.34 -17.29
N PHE A 44 12.89 28.48 -18.17
CA PHE A 44 12.78 27.67 -19.39
C PHE A 44 13.44 28.33 -20.59
N LYS A 45 13.98 27.49 -21.48
CA LYS A 45 14.47 27.87 -22.80
C LYS A 45 13.57 27.21 -23.84
N CYS A 46 12.71 28.03 -24.46
CA CYS A 46 11.72 27.57 -25.42
C CYS A 46 12.23 27.72 -26.85
N TYR A 47 11.97 26.71 -27.69
CA TYR A 47 12.30 26.67 -29.12
C TYR A 47 11.04 26.38 -29.92
N SER A 48 10.68 27.24 -30.87
CA SER A 48 9.47 27.07 -31.69
C SER A 48 9.81 26.40 -33.02
N ILE A 49 9.24 25.22 -33.29
CA ILE A 49 9.40 24.47 -34.53
C ILE A 49 8.02 23.96 -34.97
N VAL A 50 7.59 24.35 -36.16
CA VAL A 50 6.21 24.13 -36.62
C VAL A 50 5.90 22.64 -36.86
N ASP A 51 6.75 21.94 -37.60
CA ASP A 51 6.60 20.51 -37.89
C ASP A 51 6.97 19.67 -36.69
N GLU A 52 6.05 18.86 -36.18
CA GLU A 52 6.23 18.07 -34.95
C GLU A 52 7.35 17.02 -35.09
N ARG A 53 7.47 16.37 -36.21
CA ARG A 53 8.54 15.42 -36.48
C ARG A 53 9.90 16.13 -36.44
N SER A 54 10.03 17.26 -37.08
CA SER A 54 11.24 18.09 -37.04
C SER A 54 11.54 18.60 -35.64
N ALA A 55 10.50 18.98 -34.87
CA ALA A 55 10.62 19.40 -33.47
C ALA A 55 11.17 18.27 -32.58
N ALA A 56 10.67 17.05 -32.73
CA ALA A 56 11.12 15.91 -31.95
C ALA A 56 12.56 15.51 -32.28
N TYR A 57 12.97 15.53 -33.55
CA TYR A 57 14.38 15.31 -33.92
C TYR A 57 15.29 16.46 -33.48
N PHE A 58 14.83 17.69 -33.50
CA PHE A 58 15.59 18.83 -32.96
C PHE A 58 15.79 18.65 -31.44
N ALA A 59 14.75 18.26 -30.70
CA ALA A 59 14.84 17.97 -29.27
C ALA A 59 15.83 16.83 -28.98
N LEU A 60 15.82 15.77 -29.80
CA LEU A 60 16.79 14.68 -29.72
C LEU A 60 18.21 15.18 -29.87
N GLY A 61 18.52 15.93 -30.93
CA GLY A 61 19.86 16.49 -31.17
C GLY A 61 20.31 17.47 -30.07
N LEU A 62 19.35 18.27 -29.55
CA LEU A 62 19.61 19.18 -28.44
C LEU A 62 19.94 18.43 -27.14
N SER A 63 19.16 17.37 -26.84
CA SER A 63 19.40 16.52 -25.68
C SER A 63 20.75 15.83 -25.73
N GLU A 64 21.12 15.31 -26.90
CA GLU A 64 22.43 14.67 -27.13
C GLU A 64 23.57 15.66 -26.95
N SER A 65 23.46 16.84 -27.58
CA SER A 65 24.53 17.86 -27.56
C SER A 65 24.77 18.43 -26.16
N LEU A 66 23.73 18.59 -25.35
CA LEU A 66 23.83 19.18 -24.01
C LEU A 66 23.95 18.13 -22.89
N ASP A 67 23.76 16.86 -23.22
CA ASP A 67 23.67 15.74 -22.26
C ASP A 67 22.66 15.98 -21.12
N VAL A 68 21.47 16.54 -21.46
CA VAL A 68 20.37 16.82 -20.52
C VAL A 68 19.03 16.39 -21.09
N PRO A 69 18.03 16.13 -20.24
CA PRO A 69 16.66 15.89 -20.70
C PRO A 69 16.09 17.11 -21.43
N VAL A 70 15.43 16.87 -22.56
CA VAL A 70 14.73 17.90 -23.33
C VAL A 70 13.27 17.49 -23.50
N CYS A 71 12.36 18.43 -23.26
CA CYS A 71 10.92 18.24 -23.55
C CYS A 71 10.62 18.59 -25.01
N VAL A 72 9.67 17.84 -25.60
CA VAL A 72 9.00 18.22 -26.82
C VAL A 72 7.50 18.28 -26.55
N SER A 73 6.82 19.36 -26.95
CA SER A 73 5.40 19.61 -26.66
C SER A 73 4.61 19.90 -27.93
N CYS A 74 3.50 19.20 -28.11
CA CYS A 74 2.55 19.41 -29.21
C CYS A 74 1.10 19.36 -28.75
N THR A 75 0.20 19.70 -29.67
CA THR A 75 -1.25 19.49 -29.55
C THR A 75 -1.60 18.01 -29.74
N ALA A 76 -2.92 17.70 -29.77
CA ALA A 76 -3.42 16.33 -29.85
C ALA A 76 -3.37 15.73 -31.25
N ALA A 77 -3.62 14.43 -31.32
CA ALA A 77 -3.86 13.61 -32.51
C ALA A 77 -2.65 13.45 -33.43
N THR A 78 -2.73 13.86 -34.69
CA THR A 78 -1.65 13.66 -35.68
C THR A 78 -0.35 14.31 -35.25
N ALA A 79 -0.39 15.40 -34.50
CA ALA A 79 0.78 16.05 -33.93
C ALA A 79 1.59 15.07 -33.08
N THR A 80 0.94 14.34 -32.18
CA THR A 80 1.60 13.32 -31.35
C THR A 80 2.13 12.16 -32.19
N CYS A 81 1.41 11.72 -33.23
CA CYS A 81 1.86 10.65 -34.15
C CYS A 81 3.19 10.99 -34.81
N ASN A 82 3.42 12.25 -35.13
CA ASN A 82 4.66 12.70 -35.78
C ASN A 82 5.90 12.59 -34.89
N TYR A 83 5.75 12.40 -33.59
CA TYR A 83 6.88 12.19 -32.68
C TYR A 83 7.47 10.78 -32.78
N PHE A 84 6.72 9.80 -33.27
CA PHE A 84 7.10 8.39 -33.22
C PHE A 84 8.50 8.10 -33.78
N PRO A 85 8.91 8.59 -34.96
CA PRO A 85 10.24 8.29 -35.51
C PRO A 85 11.38 8.77 -34.59
N ALA A 86 11.26 9.96 -34.03
CA ALA A 86 12.29 10.53 -33.15
C ALA A 86 12.29 9.84 -31.76
N ILE A 87 11.12 9.46 -31.23
CA ILE A 87 11.03 8.68 -29.97
C ILE A 87 11.69 7.31 -30.14
N LYS A 88 11.43 6.61 -31.27
CA LYS A 88 12.08 5.34 -31.58
C LYS A 88 13.60 5.50 -31.65
N GLU A 89 14.08 6.53 -32.33
CA GLU A 89 15.51 6.85 -32.42
C GLU A 89 16.11 7.14 -31.04
N ALA A 90 15.43 7.95 -30.21
CA ALA A 90 15.86 8.26 -28.85
C ALA A 90 15.94 7.01 -27.98
N TYR A 91 14.98 6.09 -28.11
CA TYR A 91 14.95 4.83 -27.35
C TYR A 91 16.15 3.94 -27.68
N GLU A 92 16.47 3.74 -28.96
CA GLU A 92 17.60 2.91 -29.38
C GLU A 92 18.95 3.53 -28.98
N ARG A 93 19.05 4.85 -29.12
CA ARG A 93 20.28 5.57 -28.80
C ARG A 93 20.42 5.98 -27.33
N LYS A 94 19.45 5.62 -26.50
CA LYS A 94 19.43 5.94 -25.06
C LYS A 94 19.52 7.44 -24.77
N ILE A 95 18.74 8.24 -25.50
CA ILE A 95 18.68 9.70 -25.37
C ILE A 95 17.43 10.09 -24.57
N GLN A 96 17.58 11.05 -23.65
CA GLN A 96 16.52 11.48 -22.74
C GLN A 96 15.58 12.48 -23.40
N LEU A 97 14.41 12.03 -23.81
CA LEU A 97 13.34 12.90 -24.30
C LEU A 97 12.09 12.79 -23.41
N VAL A 98 11.43 13.91 -23.18
CA VAL A 98 10.12 13.95 -22.53
C VAL A 98 9.08 14.36 -23.56
N ALA A 99 8.28 13.43 -24.04
CA ALA A 99 7.16 13.72 -24.93
C ALA A 99 5.98 14.23 -24.08
N LEU A 100 5.72 15.54 -24.15
CA LEU A 100 4.58 16.19 -23.50
C LEU A 100 3.43 16.26 -24.52
N THR A 101 2.49 15.33 -24.43
CA THR A 101 1.40 15.16 -25.37
C THR A 101 0.10 15.69 -24.78
N ALA A 102 -0.35 16.87 -25.24
CA ALA A 102 -1.63 17.43 -24.82
C ALA A 102 -2.78 16.69 -25.49
N ASP A 103 -3.77 16.25 -24.74
CA ASP A 103 -4.85 15.39 -25.20
C ASP A 103 -6.24 15.99 -24.93
N GLN A 104 -7.25 15.38 -25.54
CA GLN A 104 -8.68 15.65 -25.29
C GLN A 104 -9.13 15.04 -23.96
N ASN A 105 -10.36 15.36 -23.54
CA ASN A 105 -10.98 14.65 -22.42
C ASN A 105 -11.20 13.17 -22.79
N PRO A 106 -10.96 12.22 -21.88
CA PRO A 106 -11.11 10.80 -22.18
C PRO A 106 -12.50 10.37 -22.62
N TYR A 107 -13.55 11.09 -22.19
CA TYR A 107 -14.94 10.75 -22.56
C TYR A 107 -15.34 11.28 -23.95
N GLU A 108 -14.49 12.04 -24.63
CA GLU A 108 -14.67 12.44 -26.03
C GLU A 108 -14.10 11.38 -26.99
N MET A 109 -13.33 10.45 -26.45
CA MET A 109 -12.70 9.37 -27.21
C MET A 109 -13.74 8.47 -27.89
N PHE A 110 -13.51 8.13 -29.16
CA PHE A 110 -14.38 7.26 -29.97
C PHE A 110 -15.79 7.81 -30.33
N HIS A 111 -16.03 9.11 -30.09
CA HIS A 111 -17.28 9.76 -30.41
C HIS A 111 -17.23 10.60 -31.69
N MET A 112 -16.28 10.34 -32.60
CA MET A 112 -16.07 11.06 -33.87
C MET A 112 -15.74 12.55 -33.69
N GLU A 113 -15.12 12.88 -32.52
CA GLU A 113 -14.66 14.24 -32.27
C GLU A 113 -13.39 14.55 -33.07
N ASP A 114 -13.25 15.80 -33.47
CA ASP A 114 -12.11 16.29 -34.21
C ASP A 114 -10.82 16.21 -33.36
N GLN A 115 -9.71 15.80 -33.96
CA GLN A 115 -8.41 15.70 -33.32
C GLN A 115 -8.42 14.82 -32.07
N CYS A 116 -9.19 13.74 -32.08
CA CYS A 116 -9.30 12.78 -30.99
C CYS A 116 -8.81 11.41 -31.46
N ILE A 117 -7.72 10.93 -30.89
CA ILE A 117 -7.18 9.59 -31.10
C ILE A 117 -6.75 9.01 -29.75
N ASP A 118 -6.64 7.70 -29.66
CA ASP A 118 -6.04 7.06 -28.49
C ASP A 118 -4.52 7.29 -28.51
N GLN A 119 -4.05 8.26 -27.74
CA GLN A 119 -2.64 8.58 -27.62
C GLN A 119 -2.03 8.21 -26.25
N VAL A 120 -2.83 7.61 -25.38
CA VAL A 120 -2.35 7.05 -24.12
C VAL A 120 -1.45 5.86 -24.42
N ASP A 121 -0.20 5.89 -23.94
CA ASP A 121 0.81 4.85 -24.18
C ASP A 121 1.03 4.50 -25.68
N MET A 122 0.80 5.45 -26.57
CA MET A 122 0.92 5.22 -28.02
C MET A 122 2.36 4.90 -28.47
N PHE A 123 3.36 5.20 -27.67
CA PHE A 123 4.75 4.86 -27.94
C PHE A 123 5.18 3.56 -27.24
N HIS A 124 4.21 2.69 -26.93
CA HIS A 124 4.46 1.40 -26.24
C HIS A 124 5.66 0.64 -26.83
N GLY A 125 6.55 0.17 -25.95
CA GLY A 125 7.78 -0.53 -26.35
C GLY A 125 8.93 0.38 -26.80
N TYR A 126 8.70 1.70 -26.95
CA TYR A 126 9.72 2.69 -27.37
C TYR A 126 9.82 3.89 -26.43
N VAL A 127 9.18 3.83 -25.29
CA VAL A 127 9.43 4.70 -24.14
C VAL A 127 9.69 3.85 -22.91
N LYS A 128 10.45 4.36 -21.98
CA LYS A 128 10.73 3.67 -20.71
C LYS A 128 9.50 3.70 -19.80
N LYS A 129 8.74 4.78 -19.89
CA LYS A 129 7.48 4.96 -19.15
C LYS A 129 6.56 5.89 -19.92
N ALA A 130 5.31 5.49 -20.06
CA ALA A 130 4.21 6.36 -20.42
C ALA A 130 3.30 6.56 -19.19
N VAL A 131 2.82 7.77 -18.99
CA VAL A 131 1.85 8.11 -17.95
C VAL A 131 0.73 8.97 -18.53
N ASP A 132 -0.49 8.72 -18.06
CA ASP A 132 -1.67 9.50 -18.37
C ASP A 132 -2.06 10.32 -17.13
N VAL A 133 -1.98 11.65 -17.25
CA VAL A 133 -2.14 12.58 -16.13
C VAL A 133 -3.59 13.06 -16.07
N PRO A 134 -4.31 12.80 -14.98
CA PRO A 134 -5.72 13.15 -14.86
C PRO A 134 -5.95 14.66 -14.75
N LYS A 135 -7.16 15.09 -15.07
CA LYS A 135 -7.65 16.42 -14.68
C LYS A 135 -7.76 16.46 -13.14
N VAL A 136 -7.18 17.47 -12.52
CA VAL A 136 -7.10 17.58 -11.05
C VAL A 136 -8.33 18.31 -10.51
N MET A 137 -9.25 17.57 -9.89
CA MET A 137 -10.49 18.07 -9.30
C MET A 137 -10.48 18.08 -7.77
N ASN A 138 -9.65 17.22 -7.15
CA ASN A 138 -9.57 17.03 -5.71
C ASN A 138 -8.14 16.67 -5.26
N ASP A 139 -7.94 16.46 -3.96
CA ASP A 139 -6.63 16.16 -3.38
C ASP A 139 -6.07 14.79 -3.83
N SER A 140 -6.92 13.80 -4.11
CA SER A 140 -6.50 12.49 -4.62
C SER A 140 -5.98 12.60 -6.06
N ASP A 141 -6.66 13.38 -6.91
CA ASP A 141 -6.19 13.64 -8.27
C ASP A 141 -4.88 14.42 -8.24
N TYR A 142 -4.75 15.37 -7.31
CA TYR A 142 -3.51 16.14 -7.12
C TYR A 142 -2.33 15.24 -6.76
N TRP A 143 -2.51 14.37 -5.78
CA TRP A 143 -1.50 13.40 -5.38
C TRP A 143 -1.15 12.45 -6.53
N TYR A 144 -2.16 11.90 -7.21
CA TYR A 144 -1.95 10.96 -8.32
C TYR A 144 -1.22 11.63 -9.50
N CYS A 145 -1.62 12.85 -9.87
CA CYS A 145 -0.93 13.64 -10.90
C CYS A 145 0.55 13.87 -10.54
N ASN A 146 0.83 14.30 -9.30
CA ASN A 146 2.20 14.48 -8.82
C ASN A 146 3.00 13.17 -8.88
N ARG A 147 2.41 12.05 -8.47
CA ARG A 147 3.06 10.74 -8.50
C ARG A 147 3.37 10.29 -9.93
N CYS A 148 2.41 10.34 -10.84
CA CYS A 148 2.58 9.91 -12.24
C CYS A 148 3.71 10.68 -12.94
N ILE A 149 3.75 12.00 -12.78
CA ILE A 149 4.81 12.82 -13.39
C ILE A 149 6.18 12.48 -12.81
N ASN A 150 6.30 12.29 -11.48
CA ASN A 150 7.55 11.82 -10.87
C ASN A 150 7.98 10.47 -11.45
N GLU A 151 7.05 9.52 -11.55
CA GLU A 151 7.30 8.18 -12.07
C GLU A 151 7.87 8.23 -13.49
N ALA A 152 7.30 9.04 -14.38
CA ALA A 152 7.82 9.22 -15.73
C ALA A 152 9.21 9.88 -15.72
N LEU A 153 9.39 10.99 -15.00
CA LEU A 153 10.65 11.73 -15.00
C LEU A 153 11.82 10.95 -14.37
N LEU A 154 11.55 10.10 -13.40
CA LEU A 154 12.55 9.21 -12.80
C LEU A 154 13.02 8.12 -13.77
N GLU A 155 12.16 7.68 -14.69
CA GLU A 155 12.53 6.66 -15.69
C GLU A 155 13.47 7.19 -16.79
N LEU A 156 13.63 8.50 -16.92
CA LEU A 156 14.61 9.08 -17.88
C LEU A 156 16.03 8.53 -17.71
N ASN A 157 16.41 8.12 -16.51
CA ASN A 157 17.76 7.63 -16.17
C ASN A 157 17.79 6.25 -15.50
N HIS A 158 16.65 5.69 -15.10
CA HIS A 158 16.59 4.43 -14.37
C HIS A 158 17.09 3.25 -15.23
N HIS A 159 18.12 2.54 -14.80
CA HIS A 159 18.75 1.45 -15.56
C HIS A 159 19.14 1.85 -17.00
N GLY A 160 19.68 3.06 -17.14
CA GLY A 160 20.08 3.66 -18.40
C GLY A 160 19.15 4.78 -18.88
N LYS A 161 19.65 5.63 -19.78
CA LYS A 161 18.90 6.76 -20.34
C LYS A 161 17.84 6.29 -21.35
N GLY A 162 16.77 7.08 -21.54
CA GLY A 162 15.78 6.85 -22.58
C GLY A 162 14.60 7.83 -22.53
N PRO A 163 13.71 7.80 -23.55
CA PRO A 163 12.56 8.68 -23.63
C PRO A 163 11.41 8.23 -22.72
N VAL A 164 10.55 9.19 -22.36
CA VAL A 164 9.30 8.98 -21.61
C VAL A 164 8.16 9.77 -22.23
N GLN A 165 6.91 9.37 -21.99
CA GLN A 165 5.72 10.09 -22.39
C GLN A 165 4.94 10.57 -21.17
N ILE A 166 4.52 11.83 -21.19
CA ILE A 166 3.56 12.40 -20.24
C ILE A 166 2.38 12.92 -21.06
N ASN A 167 1.29 12.14 -21.09
CA ASN A 167 0.03 12.53 -21.68
C ASN A 167 -0.80 13.31 -20.66
N TYR A 168 -1.42 14.44 -21.04
CA TYR A 168 -2.22 15.24 -20.12
C TYR A 168 -3.44 15.83 -20.81
N HIS A 169 -4.59 15.77 -20.14
CA HIS A 169 -5.89 16.12 -20.70
C HIS A 169 -6.23 17.60 -20.57
N MET A 170 -6.74 18.16 -21.65
CA MET A 170 -7.12 19.57 -21.76
C MET A 170 -8.55 19.69 -22.28
N SER A 171 -9.38 20.52 -21.63
CA SER A 171 -10.69 20.87 -22.19
C SER A 171 -10.55 21.83 -23.37
N TYR A 172 -11.51 21.82 -24.29
CA TYR A 172 -11.57 22.80 -25.41
C TYR A 172 -12.19 24.14 -25.00
N ASN A 173 -12.15 24.47 -23.70
CA ASN A 173 -12.62 25.79 -23.27
C ASN A 173 -11.50 26.83 -23.46
N LEU A 174 -11.64 27.64 -24.51
CA LEU A 174 -10.64 28.66 -24.86
C LEU A 174 -10.36 29.63 -23.73
N ASN A 175 -11.36 30.01 -22.93
CA ASN A 175 -11.16 30.87 -21.76
C ASN A 175 -10.32 30.18 -20.69
N GLU A 176 -10.54 28.89 -20.49
CA GLU A 176 -9.78 28.09 -19.51
C GLU A 176 -8.30 27.97 -19.92
N ILE A 177 -8.03 27.60 -21.17
CA ILE A 177 -6.66 27.35 -21.65
C ILE A 177 -5.83 28.62 -21.91
N SER A 178 -6.47 29.80 -22.05
CA SER A 178 -5.81 31.07 -22.31
C SER A 178 -5.75 32.01 -21.09
N THR A 179 -6.19 31.56 -19.91
CA THR A 179 -6.13 32.35 -18.67
C THR A 179 -4.85 32.10 -17.89
N TYR A 180 -4.08 33.14 -17.60
CA TYR A 180 -2.81 33.09 -16.89
C TYR A 180 -2.81 34.09 -15.74
N ASP A 181 -3.38 33.73 -14.61
CA ASP A 181 -3.60 34.58 -13.45
C ASP A 181 -2.86 34.12 -12.19
N VAL A 182 -2.26 32.94 -12.23
CA VAL A 182 -1.56 32.35 -11.09
C VAL A 182 -0.14 32.87 -11.00
N LYS A 183 0.22 33.50 -9.86
CA LYS A 183 1.55 34.07 -9.62
C LYS A 183 2.59 33.07 -9.14
N LYS A 184 2.17 32.03 -8.42
CA LYS A 184 3.05 31.01 -7.83
C LYS A 184 2.57 29.61 -8.16
N LEU A 185 3.49 28.77 -8.57
CA LEU A 185 3.22 27.34 -8.73
C LEU A 185 2.92 26.66 -7.39
N PRO A 186 2.16 25.58 -7.38
CA PRO A 186 1.91 24.81 -6.17
C PRO A 186 3.18 24.17 -5.64
N ILE A 187 3.18 23.88 -4.35
CA ILE A 187 4.25 23.08 -3.74
C ILE A 187 4.03 21.63 -4.13
N THR A 188 4.85 21.13 -5.03
CA THR A 188 4.88 19.73 -5.45
C THR A 188 5.96 18.97 -4.70
N ARG A 189 5.81 17.68 -4.61
CA ARG A 189 6.75 16.78 -3.94
C ARG A 189 7.54 16.02 -4.99
N LYS A 190 8.83 16.36 -5.14
CA LYS A 190 9.78 15.59 -5.93
C LYS A 190 10.11 14.29 -5.20
N ILE A 191 10.15 13.19 -5.91
CA ILE A 191 10.65 11.90 -5.44
C ILE A 191 12.08 11.73 -5.97
N ASP A 192 13.00 11.31 -5.10
CA ASP A 192 14.36 10.96 -5.49
C ASP A 192 14.52 9.44 -5.41
N ARG A 193 15.20 8.84 -6.41
CA ARG A 193 15.55 7.42 -6.45
C ARG A 193 17.06 7.26 -6.32
N TYR A 194 17.48 6.28 -5.50
CA TYR A 194 18.88 6.00 -5.21
C TYR A 194 19.20 4.53 -5.48
N GLU A 195 19.95 4.22 -6.52
CA GLU A 195 20.62 2.94 -6.76
C GLU A 195 21.93 2.89 -5.94
N VAL A 196 22.61 4.01 -5.86
CA VAL A 196 23.81 4.24 -5.03
C VAL A 196 23.64 5.57 -4.30
N CYS A 197 23.96 5.60 -3.01
CA CYS A 197 23.85 6.83 -2.23
C CYS A 197 25.02 7.01 -1.25
N ASP A 198 25.27 8.26 -0.85
CA ASP A 198 26.12 8.58 0.29
C ASP A 198 25.38 8.34 1.60
N PHE A 199 25.57 7.16 2.16
CA PHE A 199 24.91 6.75 3.41
C PHE A 199 25.24 7.66 4.59
N LYS A 200 26.38 8.34 4.59
CA LYS A 200 26.72 9.30 5.63
C LYS A 200 25.80 10.54 5.58
N SER A 201 25.51 11.02 4.37
CA SER A 201 24.53 12.11 4.18
C SER A 201 23.11 11.65 4.56
N ILE A 202 22.72 10.44 4.20
CA ILE A 202 21.42 9.85 4.57
C ILE A 202 21.29 9.70 6.08
N GLU A 203 22.31 9.17 6.76
CA GLU A 203 22.34 9.04 8.21
C GLU A 203 22.22 10.40 8.92
N ASN A 204 22.90 11.44 8.41
CA ASN A 204 22.78 12.79 8.96
C ASN A 204 21.34 13.32 8.90
N ILE A 205 20.56 12.97 7.87
CA ILE A 205 19.14 13.32 7.81
C ILE A 205 18.37 12.56 8.87
N ILE A 206 18.56 11.23 8.97
CA ILE A 206 17.88 10.37 9.95
C ILE A 206 18.15 10.85 11.38
N LYS A 207 19.41 11.17 11.70
CA LYS A 207 19.83 11.63 13.02
C LYS A 207 19.10 12.91 13.49
N ASN A 208 18.71 13.76 12.57
CA ASN A 208 17.99 15.00 12.87
C ASN A 208 16.48 14.81 13.04
N LYS A 209 15.95 13.59 12.77
CA LYS A 209 14.54 13.26 12.98
C LYS A 209 14.30 12.84 14.43
N LYS A 210 13.27 13.40 15.06
CA LYS A 210 12.94 13.10 16.46
C LYS A 210 12.01 11.91 16.61
N ARG A 211 11.23 11.59 15.56
CA ARG A 211 10.17 10.56 15.59
C ARG A 211 10.26 9.74 14.31
N LEU A 212 10.98 8.64 14.38
CA LEU A 212 11.25 7.77 13.26
C LEU A 212 10.39 6.51 13.34
N LEU A 213 9.55 6.30 12.33
CA LEU A 213 8.71 5.11 12.19
C LEU A 213 9.27 4.23 11.07
N VAL A 214 9.65 3.01 11.40
CA VAL A 214 9.98 1.97 10.42
C VAL A 214 8.79 1.04 10.27
N ILE A 215 8.34 0.76 9.04
CA ILE A 215 7.23 -0.15 8.76
C ILE A 215 7.72 -1.28 7.89
N GLY A 216 7.77 -2.49 8.48
CA GLY A 216 8.10 -3.73 7.79
C GLY A 216 6.85 -4.45 7.33
N GLY A 217 6.74 -4.67 6.00
CA GLY A 217 5.69 -5.48 5.40
C GLY A 217 6.09 -6.94 5.24
N SER A 218 5.29 -7.70 4.49
CA SER A 218 5.56 -9.09 4.17
C SER A 218 6.93 -9.25 3.53
N ASN A 219 7.79 -9.96 4.24
CA ASN A 219 9.16 -10.26 3.84
C ASN A 219 9.56 -11.56 4.53
N PHE A 220 10.35 -12.40 3.87
CA PHE A 220 10.79 -13.64 4.45
C PHE A 220 12.31 -13.64 4.65
N ASP A 221 12.76 -13.15 5.79
CA ASP A 221 14.17 -13.17 6.18
C ASP A 221 14.56 -14.52 6.78
N LYS A 222 14.83 -15.51 5.91
CA LYS A 222 15.34 -16.83 6.33
C LYS A 222 16.69 -16.77 7.07
N THR A 223 17.46 -15.69 6.85
CA THR A 223 18.84 -15.58 7.33
C THR A 223 18.96 -14.86 8.66
N GLY A 224 17.94 -14.13 9.08
CA GLY A 224 17.94 -13.23 10.23
C GLY A 224 18.79 -11.96 10.05
N LYS A 225 19.36 -11.73 8.87
CA LYS A 225 20.22 -10.55 8.63
C LYS A 225 19.48 -9.23 8.75
N LEU A 226 18.25 -9.19 8.23
CA LEU A 226 17.40 -7.99 8.34
C LEU A 226 17.01 -7.73 9.80
N ARG A 227 16.58 -8.76 10.52
CA ARG A 227 16.31 -8.67 11.95
C ARG A 227 17.50 -8.10 12.74
N ASP A 228 18.70 -8.64 12.50
CA ASP A 228 19.92 -8.22 13.20
C ASP A 228 20.31 -6.77 12.82
N ALA A 229 20.07 -6.37 11.57
CA ALA A 229 20.27 -5.00 11.12
C ALA A 229 19.27 -4.03 11.78
N LEU A 230 18.01 -4.42 11.89
CA LEU A 230 16.96 -3.64 12.57
C LEU A 230 17.22 -3.52 14.07
N ASN A 231 17.66 -4.59 14.74
CA ASN A 231 18.04 -4.55 16.17
C ASN A 231 19.12 -3.48 16.40
N ARG A 232 20.22 -3.52 15.63
CA ARG A 232 21.27 -2.49 15.73
C ARG A 232 20.78 -1.09 15.39
N PHE A 233 19.84 -0.96 14.43
CA PHE A 233 19.29 0.33 14.06
C PHE A 233 18.47 0.95 15.19
N THR A 234 17.64 0.16 15.88
CA THR A 234 16.83 0.64 17.01
C THR A 234 17.66 0.99 18.25
N GLU A 235 18.87 0.43 18.40
CA GLU A 235 19.80 0.80 19.46
C GLU A 235 20.42 2.19 19.23
N LYS A 236 20.53 2.59 17.95
CA LYS A 236 21.23 3.81 17.53
C LYS A 236 20.32 5.00 17.26
N HIS A 237 19.02 4.77 17.08
CA HIS A 237 18.06 5.81 16.66
C HIS A 237 16.82 5.83 17.56
N ASN A 238 16.25 7.03 17.75
CA ASN A 238 14.94 7.18 18.40
C ASN A 238 13.82 6.75 17.45
N CYS A 239 13.58 5.47 17.37
CA CYS A 239 12.63 4.88 16.43
C CYS A 239 11.77 3.80 17.06
N VAL A 240 10.69 3.49 16.37
CA VAL A 240 9.91 2.27 16.56
C VAL A 240 9.82 1.55 15.22
N VAL A 241 9.98 0.23 15.25
CA VAL A 241 9.81 -0.65 14.10
C VAL A 241 8.48 -1.38 14.24
N ILE A 242 7.60 -1.21 13.30
CA ILE A 242 6.31 -1.88 13.28
C ILE A 242 6.35 -2.95 12.22
N CYS A 243 6.20 -4.18 12.63
CA CYS A 243 6.09 -5.33 11.75
C CYS A 243 4.84 -6.11 12.12
N ASP A 244 3.98 -6.37 11.14
CA ASP A 244 2.90 -7.32 11.36
C ASP A 244 3.45 -8.75 11.39
N THR A 245 2.60 -9.71 11.73
CA THR A 245 2.99 -11.11 11.84
C THR A 245 3.55 -11.68 10.52
N TYR A 246 3.09 -11.16 9.37
CA TYR A 246 3.49 -11.63 8.03
C TYR A 246 4.81 -11.01 7.55
N ALA A 247 5.37 -10.08 8.29
CA ALA A 247 6.74 -9.62 8.05
C ALA A 247 7.76 -10.72 8.38
N ASN A 248 7.41 -11.69 9.23
CA ASN A 248 8.25 -12.79 9.69
C ASN A 248 9.57 -12.33 10.31
N ILE A 249 9.56 -11.17 10.96
CA ILE A 249 10.72 -10.62 11.67
C ILE A 249 10.55 -10.94 13.15
N TYR A 250 11.24 -11.99 13.57
CA TYR A 250 11.28 -12.38 14.97
C TYR A 250 12.39 -11.64 15.72
N SER A 251 12.04 -10.93 16.80
CA SER A 251 13.01 -10.27 17.68
C SER A 251 12.48 -10.16 19.10
N GLU A 252 13.37 -10.30 20.10
CA GLU A 252 13.08 -9.99 21.50
C GLU A 252 13.21 -8.49 21.81
N ASN A 253 13.61 -7.69 20.83
CA ASN A 253 13.75 -6.25 20.98
C ASN A 253 12.38 -5.58 21.09
N GLU A 254 12.09 -4.99 22.25
CA GLU A 254 10.80 -4.33 22.53
C GLU A 254 10.46 -3.19 21.57
N LYS A 255 11.42 -2.63 20.82
CA LYS A 255 11.20 -1.58 19.81
C LYS A 255 10.74 -2.13 18.46
N ILE A 256 10.79 -3.46 18.26
CA ILE A 256 10.21 -4.15 17.11
C ILE A 256 8.88 -4.76 17.54
N ILE A 257 7.79 -4.13 17.16
CA ILE A 257 6.46 -4.39 17.72
C ILE A 257 5.44 -4.79 16.64
N ASN A 258 4.56 -5.73 17.02
CA ASN A 258 3.37 -5.99 16.25
C ASN A 258 2.27 -4.97 16.62
N PRO A 259 1.74 -4.20 15.69
CA PRO A 259 0.71 -3.19 15.97
C PRO A 259 -0.65 -3.78 16.34
N ARG A 260 -0.84 -5.10 16.23
CA ARG A 260 -2.11 -5.81 16.53
C ARG A 260 -3.29 -5.13 15.83
N ALA A 261 -4.39 -4.89 16.55
CA ALA A 261 -5.58 -4.22 16.03
C ALA A 261 -5.51 -2.68 16.04
N LEU A 262 -4.34 -2.08 16.28
CA LEU A 262 -4.24 -0.63 16.47
C LEU A 262 -4.88 0.17 15.32
N GLY A 263 -4.67 -0.23 14.09
CA GLY A 263 -5.25 0.47 12.93
C GLY A 263 -6.78 0.48 12.89
N ASP A 264 -7.43 -0.50 13.52
CA ASP A 264 -8.90 -0.61 13.58
C ASP A 264 -9.50 0.18 14.75
N VAL A 265 -8.69 0.42 15.81
CA VAL A 265 -9.18 1.01 17.06
C VAL A 265 -8.64 2.41 17.35
N ILE A 266 -7.68 2.88 16.55
CA ILE A 266 -7.05 4.19 16.74
C ILE A 266 -8.06 5.33 16.58
N THR A 267 -7.97 6.34 17.45
CA THR A 267 -8.79 7.55 17.35
C THR A 267 -8.02 8.69 16.68
N GLN A 268 -8.74 9.72 16.19
CA GLN A 268 -8.12 10.87 15.54
C GLN A 268 -7.08 11.58 16.42
N ASP A 269 -7.34 11.68 17.72
CA ASP A 269 -6.39 12.31 18.65
C ASP A 269 -5.14 11.46 18.85
N GLN A 270 -5.30 10.13 18.87
CA GLN A 270 -4.17 9.18 18.94
C GLN A 270 -3.34 9.18 17.67
N ILE A 271 -3.95 9.36 16.49
CA ILE A 271 -3.24 9.53 15.22
C ILE A 271 -2.25 10.68 15.35
N SER A 272 -2.70 11.86 15.80
CA SER A 272 -1.82 13.02 15.98
C SER A 272 -0.75 12.80 17.07
N TYR A 273 -1.07 12.03 18.12
CA TYR A 273 -0.12 11.67 19.17
C TYR A 273 1.03 10.78 18.68
N LEU A 274 0.76 9.91 17.71
CA LEU A 274 1.73 8.96 17.14
C LEU A 274 2.39 9.44 15.84
N GLU A 275 2.13 10.68 15.39
CA GLU A 275 2.65 11.24 14.14
C GLU A 275 4.18 11.19 14.08
N PRO A 276 4.78 10.59 13.03
CA PRO A 276 6.22 10.55 12.83
C PRO A 276 6.73 11.73 12.02
N ASP A 277 8.02 12.05 12.14
CA ASP A 277 8.72 13.00 11.25
C ASP A 277 9.16 12.31 9.94
N LEU A 278 9.50 11.03 10.04
CA LEU A 278 9.95 10.22 8.92
C LEU A 278 9.42 8.79 9.05
N ILE A 279 8.90 8.28 7.94
CA ILE A 279 8.56 6.86 7.77
C ILE A 279 9.62 6.23 6.87
N ILE A 280 10.15 5.07 7.27
CA ILE A 280 10.94 4.19 6.39
C ILE A 280 10.15 2.90 6.23
N SER A 281 9.84 2.49 5.00
CA SER A 281 9.10 1.26 4.75
C SER A 281 9.86 0.29 3.86
N PHE A 282 9.62 -1.00 4.06
CA PHE A 282 10.10 -2.09 3.21
C PHE A 282 9.12 -3.26 3.19
N GLY A 283 9.23 -4.11 2.17
CA GLY A 283 8.34 -5.26 1.98
C GLY A 283 6.93 -4.86 1.55
N ALA A 284 6.11 -5.86 1.29
CA ALA A 284 4.73 -5.66 0.84
C ALA A 284 3.79 -5.43 2.03
N ILE A 285 3.15 -4.26 2.09
CA ILE A 285 2.28 -3.84 3.21
C ILE A 285 0.82 -3.90 2.75
N TYR A 286 0.35 -5.10 2.41
CA TYR A 286 -1.02 -5.29 1.91
C TYR A 286 -2.06 -5.31 3.03
N TYR A 287 -1.78 -6.02 4.12
CA TYR A 287 -2.75 -6.32 5.18
C TYR A 287 -2.58 -5.53 6.47
N SER A 288 -1.57 -4.68 6.59
CA SER A 288 -1.40 -3.86 7.79
C SER A 288 -2.49 -2.79 7.89
N THR A 289 -3.29 -2.84 8.95
CA THR A 289 -4.34 -1.84 9.20
C THR A 289 -3.79 -0.43 9.45
N ILE A 290 -2.50 -0.33 9.77
CA ILE A 290 -1.77 0.94 9.91
C ILE A 290 -1.85 1.78 8.64
N LYS A 291 -1.82 1.18 7.46
CA LYS A 291 -1.89 1.89 6.18
C LYS A 291 -3.10 2.80 6.02
N TYR A 292 -4.17 2.55 6.76
CA TYR A 292 -5.40 3.36 6.64
C TYR A 292 -5.32 4.72 7.32
N PHE A 293 -4.47 4.89 8.32
CA PHE A 293 -4.32 6.18 8.97
C PHE A 293 -3.01 6.91 8.64
N ILE A 294 -1.99 6.23 8.14
CA ILE A 294 -0.72 6.84 7.76
C ILE A 294 -0.89 8.01 6.74
N PRO A 295 -1.78 7.92 5.73
CA PRO A 295 -2.00 9.05 4.82
C PRO A 295 -2.44 10.35 5.51
N CYS A 296 -2.99 10.28 6.72
CA CYS A 296 -3.32 11.47 7.52
C CYS A 296 -2.07 12.31 7.87
N TYR A 297 -0.88 11.70 7.85
CA TYR A 297 0.40 12.36 8.16
C TYR A 297 1.06 13.02 6.95
N ALA A 298 0.53 12.83 5.74
CA ALA A 298 1.18 13.20 4.48
C ALA A 298 1.66 14.66 4.38
N LYS A 299 1.05 15.59 5.13
CA LYS A 299 1.41 17.02 5.11
C LYS A 299 2.72 17.34 5.83
N ASN A 300 3.05 16.61 6.88
CA ASN A 300 4.14 16.93 7.81
C ASN A 300 5.23 15.84 7.85
N THR A 301 5.00 14.70 7.23
CA THR A 301 5.85 13.51 7.31
C THR A 301 6.51 13.25 5.96
N GLU A 302 7.76 12.87 5.97
CA GLU A 302 8.44 12.28 4.82
C GLU A 302 8.27 10.76 4.83
N HIS A 303 8.22 10.14 3.65
CA HIS A 303 8.26 8.70 3.51
C HIS A 303 9.43 8.29 2.60
N TRP A 304 10.20 7.34 3.07
CA TRP A 304 11.28 6.69 2.33
C TRP A 304 10.94 5.21 2.16
N GLN A 305 11.03 4.73 0.94
CA GLN A 305 10.76 3.34 0.62
C GLN A 305 12.06 2.63 0.26
N ILE A 306 12.25 1.42 0.79
CA ILE A 306 13.34 0.53 0.41
C ILE A 306 12.72 -0.62 -0.38
N VAL A 307 13.13 -0.78 -1.64
CA VAL A 307 12.58 -1.77 -2.56
C VAL A 307 13.62 -2.14 -3.61
N GLU A 308 13.77 -3.45 -3.87
CA GLU A 308 14.87 -3.95 -4.73
C GLU A 308 14.72 -3.61 -6.21
N ASP A 309 13.49 -3.41 -6.69
CA ASP A 309 13.18 -3.11 -8.10
C ASP A 309 13.05 -1.61 -8.41
N GLY A 310 13.24 -0.74 -7.42
CA GLY A 310 13.12 0.71 -7.56
C GLY A 310 11.71 1.22 -7.88
N MET A 311 10.67 0.38 -7.81
CA MET A 311 9.30 0.78 -8.08
C MET A 311 8.78 1.81 -7.07
N ILE A 312 7.98 2.75 -7.56
CA ILE A 312 7.38 3.81 -6.74
C ILE A 312 6.02 3.37 -6.20
N ASN A 313 5.96 3.08 -4.90
CA ASN A 313 4.73 2.70 -4.20
C ASN A 313 4.39 3.75 -3.14
N ASP A 314 3.68 4.81 -3.52
CA ASP A 314 3.31 5.91 -2.63
C ASP A 314 1.93 5.71 -1.98
N GLY A 315 1.69 4.55 -1.37
CA GLY A 315 0.42 4.25 -0.68
C GLY A 315 0.15 5.11 0.56
N TYR A 316 1.16 5.84 1.04
CA TYR A 316 1.02 6.76 2.18
C TYR A 316 0.87 8.23 1.77
N HIS A 317 0.87 8.53 0.47
CA HIS A 317 0.73 9.87 -0.10
C HIS A 317 1.82 10.87 0.35
N CYS A 318 2.99 10.37 0.76
CA CYS A 318 4.07 11.20 1.29
C CYS A 318 5.48 10.71 0.90
N LEU A 319 5.61 9.89 -0.13
CA LEU A 319 6.88 9.37 -0.61
C LEU A 319 7.79 10.51 -1.11
N THR A 320 9.03 10.51 -0.63
CA THR A 320 10.07 11.47 -1.05
C THR A 320 11.32 10.79 -1.56
N LYS A 321 11.63 9.56 -1.09
CA LYS A 321 12.83 8.82 -1.53
C LYS A 321 12.51 7.34 -1.74
N VAL A 322 13.15 6.78 -2.77
CA VAL A 322 13.16 5.33 -3.05
C VAL A 322 14.62 4.88 -3.03
N PHE A 323 14.93 3.87 -2.23
CA PHE A 323 16.23 3.22 -2.17
C PHE A 323 16.12 1.85 -2.85
N GLU A 324 16.75 1.72 -4.01
CA GLU A 324 16.75 0.51 -4.81
C GLU A 324 17.84 -0.43 -4.32
N MET A 325 17.51 -1.14 -3.25
CA MET A 325 18.41 -2.11 -2.60
C MET A 325 17.63 -3.01 -1.64
N ARG A 326 18.29 -4.03 -1.11
CA ARG A 326 17.71 -4.89 -0.09
C ARG A 326 17.62 -4.14 1.25
N PRO A 327 16.54 -4.37 2.03
CA PRO A 327 16.37 -3.70 3.32
C PRO A 327 17.54 -3.93 4.29
N GLU A 328 18.06 -5.16 4.38
CA GLU A 328 19.20 -5.46 5.25
C GLU A 328 20.47 -4.69 4.87
N ASP A 329 20.70 -4.44 3.59
CA ASP A 329 21.85 -3.67 3.11
C ASP A 329 21.71 -2.20 3.49
N PHE A 330 20.51 -1.62 3.31
CA PHE A 330 20.22 -0.25 3.72
C PHE A 330 20.49 -0.04 5.22
N PHE A 331 19.85 -0.85 6.09
CA PHE A 331 20.02 -0.70 7.52
C PHE A 331 21.46 -0.97 7.98
N ASN A 332 22.16 -1.93 7.39
CA ASN A 332 23.57 -2.19 7.69
C ASN A 332 24.47 -0.99 7.35
N GLN A 333 24.27 -0.36 6.19
CA GLN A 333 25.06 0.81 5.79
C GLN A 333 24.79 2.02 6.71
N ILE A 334 23.53 2.27 7.06
CA ILE A 334 23.19 3.33 8.02
C ILE A 334 23.84 3.04 9.38
N ASN A 335 23.76 1.80 9.86
CA ASN A 335 24.36 1.40 11.15
C ASN A 335 25.87 1.60 11.21
N GLN A 336 26.59 1.45 10.07
CA GLN A 336 28.03 1.71 9.99
C GLN A 336 28.35 3.21 10.10
N CYS A 337 27.47 4.06 9.62
CA CYS A 337 27.66 5.52 9.64
C CYS A 337 27.23 6.15 10.98
N SER A 338 26.35 5.50 11.75
CA SER A 338 25.74 6.06 12.94
C SER A 338 26.57 5.84 14.20
N ASN A 339 26.80 6.92 14.97
CA ASN A 339 27.43 6.90 16.29
C ASN A 339 26.45 6.72 17.46
N GLY A 340 25.16 6.62 17.14
CA GLY A 340 24.09 6.43 18.14
C GLY A 340 23.66 7.71 18.87
N MET A 341 22.35 7.84 19.05
CA MET A 341 21.72 8.71 20.04
C MET A 341 20.59 7.92 20.67
N ASN A 342 20.63 7.71 21.97
CA ASN A 342 19.60 6.93 22.66
C ASN A 342 18.56 7.88 23.27
N ASN A 343 17.47 8.10 22.54
CA ASN A 343 16.25 8.72 23.04
C ASN A 343 15.09 7.77 22.72
N GLU A 344 14.29 7.41 23.71
CA GLU A 344 13.22 6.41 23.59
C GLU A 344 11.82 7.03 23.66
N GLU A 345 11.71 8.37 23.65
CA GLU A 345 10.42 9.05 23.83
C GLU A 345 9.36 8.59 22.81
N TYR A 346 9.75 8.43 21.55
CA TYR A 346 8.80 8.01 20.51
C TYR A 346 8.36 6.56 20.69
N PHE A 347 9.28 5.67 21.04
CA PHE A 347 8.95 4.29 21.39
C PHE A 347 7.98 4.23 22.57
N HIS A 348 8.20 5.02 23.62
CA HIS A 348 7.30 5.06 24.78
C HIS A 348 5.87 5.54 24.41
N CYS A 349 5.72 6.43 23.42
CA CYS A 349 4.40 6.80 22.93
C CYS A 349 3.65 5.59 22.34
N TRP A 350 4.32 4.79 21.53
CA TRP A 350 3.76 3.58 20.94
C TRP A 350 3.50 2.48 21.98
N LYS A 351 4.49 2.22 22.82
CA LYS A 351 4.38 1.21 23.90
C LYS A 351 3.18 1.51 24.80
N LYS A 352 3.06 2.75 25.27
CA LYS A 352 1.93 3.18 26.10
C LYS A 352 0.58 2.89 25.46
N ARG A 353 0.45 3.09 24.14
CA ARG A 353 -0.80 2.80 23.42
C ARG A 353 -1.05 1.31 23.27
N LEU A 354 -0.02 0.53 22.98
CA LEU A 354 -0.15 -0.91 22.78
C LEU A 354 -0.38 -1.67 24.11
N ASP A 355 0.23 -1.23 25.21
CA ASP A 355 0.03 -1.83 26.53
C ASP A 355 -1.42 -1.68 27.05
N MET A 356 -2.17 -0.72 26.49
CA MET A 356 -3.62 -0.57 26.77
C MET A 356 -4.48 -1.59 26.01
N MET A 357 -3.93 -2.25 24.98
CA MET A 357 -4.68 -3.22 24.20
C MET A 357 -4.70 -4.58 24.89
N HIS A 358 -5.88 -5.11 25.10
CA HIS A 358 -6.08 -6.37 25.80
C HIS A 358 -7.22 -7.17 25.19
N PHE A 359 -7.19 -8.49 25.39
CA PHE A 359 -8.31 -9.37 25.15
C PHE A 359 -9.09 -9.53 26.45
N GLN A 360 -10.37 -9.17 26.43
CA GLN A 360 -11.30 -9.54 27.49
C GLN A 360 -11.79 -10.98 27.30
N LYS A 361 -12.72 -11.41 28.14
CA LYS A 361 -13.38 -12.70 27.99
C LYS A 361 -14.22 -12.65 26.71
N LEU A 362 -13.78 -13.40 25.70
CA LEU A 362 -14.52 -13.54 24.45
C LEU A 362 -15.60 -14.63 24.57
N GLU A 363 -16.79 -14.37 24.04
CA GLU A 363 -17.76 -15.41 23.73
C GLU A 363 -17.22 -16.31 22.61
N PHE A 364 -17.79 -17.53 22.50
CA PHE A 364 -17.38 -18.45 21.44
C PHE A 364 -17.68 -17.85 20.06
N SER A 365 -16.65 -17.63 19.28
CA SER A 365 -16.66 -16.93 17.99
C SER A 365 -15.37 -17.23 17.22
N ASN A 366 -15.33 -16.87 15.94
CA ASN A 366 -14.10 -17.01 15.13
C ASN A 366 -12.88 -16.35 15.79
N LEU A 367 -13.01 -15.14 16.37
CA LEU A 367 -11.92 -14.48 17.09
C LEU A 367 -11.44 -15.29 18.30
N ALA A 368 -12.36 -15.87 19.07
CA ALA A 368 -12.05 -16.73 20.22
C ALA A 368 -11.36 -18.02 19.77
N VAL A 369 -11.86 -18.66 18.71
CA VAL A 369 -11.28 -19.87 18.10
C VAL A 369 -9.85 -19.60 17.61
N ILE A 370 -9.64 -18.54 16.86
CA ILE A 370 -8.32 -18.17 16.32
C ILE A 370 -7.33 -17.89 17.47
N ARG A 371 -7.77 -17.19 18.52
CA ARG A 371 -6.95 -16.92 19.68
C ARG A 371 -6.50 -18.21 20.38
N GLU A 372 -7.43 -19.13 20.68
CA GLU A 372 -7.09 -20.41 21.32
C GLU A 372 -6.15 -21.25 20.43
N PHE A 373 -6.40 -21.26 19.12
CA PHE A 373 -5.53 -21.94 18.17
C PHE A 373 -4.12 -21.34 18.13
N CYS A 374 -3.98 -20.01 18.01
CA CYS A 374 -2.68 -19.34 18.01
C CYS A 374 -1.89 -19.57 19.30
N ASN A 375 -2.56 -19.69 20.45
CA ASN A 375 -1.93 -19.93 21.74
C ASN A 375 -1.27 -21.32 21.84
N VAL A 376 -1.80 -22.33 21.13
CA VAL A 376 -1.27 -23.71 21.19
C VAL A 376 -0.26 -24.03 20.10
N LEU A 377 -0.06 -23.17 19.12
CA LEU A 377 0.92 -23.37 18.06
C LEU A 377 2.31 -23.61 18.68
N PRO A 378 3.08 -24.60 18.23
CA PRO A 378 4.45 -24.81 18.68
C PRO A 378 5.37 -23.68 18.22
N ASP A 379 6.53 -23.56 18.85
CA ASP A 379 7.57 -22.65 18.41
C ASP A 379 8.06 -23.04 17.01
N ASN A 380 8.38 -22.04 16.18
CA ASN A 380 8.79 -22.19 14.78
C ASN A 380 7.74 -22.84 13.85
N ALA A 381 6.48 -22.95 14.29
CA ALA A 381 5.42 -23.48 13.44
C ALA A 381 5.31 -22.69 12.13
N LEU A 382 4.99 -23.40 11.02
CA LEU A 382 4.53 -22.76 9.80
C LEU A 382 3.00 -22.66 9.84
N LEU A 383 2.50 -21.42 9.80
CA LEU A 383 1.07 -21.13 9.72
C LEU A 383 0.76 -20.44 8.40
N HIS A 384 -0.07 -21.06 7.57
CA HIS A 384 -0.72 -20.38 6.44
C HIS A 384 -2.12 -19.92 6.86
N THR A 385 -2.50 -18.70 6.48
CA THR A 385 -3.87 -18.20 6.72
C THR A 385 -4.49 -17.75 5.42
N THR A 386 -5.83 -17.82 5.36
CA THR A 386 -6.57 -17.18 4.28
C THR A 386 -6.76 -15.70 4.54
N VAL A 387 -7.01 -14.94 3.48
CA VAL A 387 -7.29 -13.50 3.55
C VAL A 387 -8.54 -13.17 4.38
N LEU A 388 -8.82 -11.90 4.61
CA LEU A 388 -9.94 -11.35 5.38
C LEU A 388 -9.85 -11.67 6.88
N ASP A 389 -10.83 -12.35 7.48
CA ASP A 389 -10.91 -12.52 8.93
C ASP A 389 -9.78 -13.40 9.49
N SER A 390 -9.38 -14.46 8.77
CA SER A 390 -8.31 -15.35 9.23
C SER A 390 -6.98 -14.61 9.41
N ILE A 391 -6.53 -13.86 8.41
CA ILE A 391 -5.28 -13.08 8.49
C ILE A 391 -5.38 -11.94 9.50
N ARG A 392 -6.52 -11.23 9.54
CA ARG A 392 -6.71 -10.10 10.45
C ARG A 392 -6.66 -10.54 11.91
N MET A 393 -7.45 -11.55 12.26
CA MET A 393 -7.56 -12.00 13.65
C MET A 393 -6.32 -12.74 14.13
N SER A 394 -5.64 -13.50 13.28
CA SER A 394 -4.35 -14.12 13.63
C SER A 394 -3.28 -13.06 13.93
N ASN A 395 -3.27 -11.93 13.19
CA ASN A 395 -2.39 -10.80 13.48
C ASN A 395 -2.63 -10.20 14.89
N TYR A 396 -3.89 -10.23 15.38
CA TYR A 396 -4.20 -9.79 16.75
C TYR A 396 -3.78 -10.83 17.81
N ALA A 397 -3.90 -12.10 17.47
CA ALA A 397 -3.87 -13.22 18.40
C ALA A 397 -2.49 -13.89 18.53
N ILE A 398 -1.62 -13.81 17.51
CA ILE A 398 -0.30 -14.45 17.54
C ILE A 398 0.59 -13.73 18.54
N THR A 399 0.98 -14.47 19.58
CA THR A 399 1.86 -13.97 20.65
C THR A 399 3.28 -14.55 20.57
N LYS A 400 3.44 -15.69 19.88
CA LYS A 400 4.74 -16.34 19.69
C LYS A 400 5.42 -15.77 18.44
N PRO A 401 6.48 -14.99 18.61
CA PRO A 401 7.15 -14.34 17.49
C PRO A 401 7.89 -15.33 16.56
N THR A 402 8.13 -16.56 17.00
CA THR A 402 8.80 -17.61 16.21
C THR A 402 7.90 -18.27 15.17
N VAL A 403 6.59 -18.08 15.23
CA VAL A 403 5.65 -18.62 14.23
C VAL A 403 5.86 -17.95 12.89
N ARG A 404 6.15 -18.76 11.85
CA ARG A 404 6.29 -18.29 10.46
C ARG A 404 4.93 -18.20 9.80
N CYS A 405 4.51 -16.99 9.43
CA CYS A 405 3.18 -16.73 8.90
C CYS A 405 3.19 -16.42 7.40
N PHE A 406 2.28 -17.05 6.66
CA PHE A 406 2.12 -16.89 5.22
C PHE A 406 0.65 -16.71 4.85
N ALA A 407 0.40 -15.99 3.75
CA ALA A 407 -0.93 -15.83 3.16
C ALA A 407 -0.82 -15.36 1.70
N ASN A 408 -1.85 -15.63 0.91
CA ASN A 408 -1.92 -15.18 -0.49
C ASN A 408 -2.40 -13.71 -0.57
N ILE A 409 -1.58 -12.78 -0.06
CA ILE A 409 -1.95 -11.37 0.09
C ILE A 409 -1.71 -10.50 -1.15
N GLY A 410 -1.06 -11.03 -2.18
CA GLY A 410 -0.72 -10.23 -3.38
C GLY A 410 -1.92 -9.90 -4.25
N ALA A 411 -2.83 -10.87 -4.44
CA ALA A 411 -4.08 -10.71 -5.20
C ALA A 411 -5.32 -10.61 -4.31
N ASP A 412 -5.19 -10.92 -3.02
CA ASP A 412 -6.24 -10.81 -2.00
C ASP A 412 -7.51 -11.64 -2.30
N GLY A 413 -7.36 -12.75 -3.07
CA GLY A 413 -8.44 -13.69 -3.38
C GLY A 413 -8.62 -14.74 -2.29
N ILE A 414 -9.87 -15.22 -2.12
CA ILE A 414 -10.18 -16.30 -1.18
C ILE A 414 -9.86 -17.69 -1.73
N ASP A 415 -9.51 -17.78 -3.01
CA ASP A 415 -9.13 -18.99 -3.75
C ASP A 415 -7.64 -19.32 -3.62
N GLY A 416 -7.27 -20.57 -3.87
CA GLY A 416 -5.88 -21.02 -4.00
C GLY A 416 -5.06 -21.12 -2.70
N ALA A 417 -5.58 -20.70 -1.56
CA ALA A 417 -4.83 -20.70 -0.29
C ALA A 417 -4.53 -22.13 0.21
N LEU A 418 -5.48 -23.05 0.07
CA LEU A 418 -5.28 -24.46 0.40
C LEU A 418 -4.17 -25.09 -0.47
N SER A 419 -4.22 -24.87 -1.78
CA SER A 419 -3.21 -25.38 -2.72
C SER A 419 -1.81 -24.83 -2.40
N THR A 420 -1.71 -23.52 -2.10
CA THR A 420 -0.43 -22.89 -1.69
C THR A 420 0.11 -23.53 -0.41
N TYR A 421 -0.75 -23.68 0.60
CA TYR A 421 -0.39 -24.31 1.87
C TYR A 421 0.09 -25.78 1.70
N LEU A 422 -0.61 -26.56 0.90
CA LEU A 422 -0.22 -27.95 0.63
C LEU A 422 1.15 -28.03 -0.06
N GLY A 423 1.42 -27.11 -0.99
CA GLY A 423 2.75 -26.99 -1.62
C GLY A 423 3.85 -26.64 -0.63
N GLN A 424 3.57 -25.72 0.31
CA GLN A 424 4.51 -25.39 1.40
C GLN A 424 4.79 -26.59 2.29
N GLY A 425 3.76 -27.39 2.61
CA GLY A 425 3.87 -28.56 3.47
C GLY A 425 4.75 -29.70 2.91
N ILE A 426 4.97 -29.75 1.59
CA ILE A 426 5.88 -30.73 0.97
C ILE A 426 7.34 -30.48 1.38
N GLY A 427 7.73 -29.25 1.56
CA GLY A 427 9.10 -28.84 1.91
C GLY A 427 9.40 -28.87 3.41
N GLU A 428 8.44 -29.25 4.28
CA GLU A 428 8.57 -29.21 5.72
C GLU A 428 8.45 -30.62 6.33
N GLU A 429 9.35 -30.95 7.24
CA GLU A 429 9.30 -32.20 8.01
C GLU A 429 8.39 -32.07 9.24
N GLU A 430 8.30 -30.90 9.81
CA GLU A 430 7.47 -30.57 10.97
C GLU A 430 5.99 -30.40 10.58
N LEU A 431 5.12 -30.33 11.61
CA LEU A 431 3.70 -30.07 11.39
C LEU A 431 3.50 -28.66 10.80
N VAL A 432 2.70 -28.60 9.75
CA VAL A 432 2.30 -27.34 9.10
C VAL A 432 0.81 -27.10 9.31
N TYR A 433 0.43 -25.85 9.49
CA TYR A 433 -0.91 -25.43 9.92
C TYR A 433 -1.57 -24.51 8.90
N LEU A 434 -2.84 -24.79 8.58
CA LEU A 434 -3.70 -23.89 7.80
C LEU A 434 -4.86 -23.43 8.66
N LEU A 435 -5.08 -22.11 8.69
CA LEU A 435 -6.30 -21.48 9.21
C LEU A 435 -7.11 -20.96 8.02
N ILE A 436 -8.29 -21.52 7.80
CA ILE A 436 -9.10 -21.29 6.61
C ILE A 436 -10.58 -21.13 6.95
N GLY A 437 -11.27 -20.21 6.27
CA GLY A 437 -12.74 -20.14 6.30
C GLY A 437 -13.38 -21.17 5.38
N ASP A 438 -14.64 -21.49 5.65
CA ASP A 438 -15.48 -22.44 4.90
C ASP A 438 -15.53 -22.13 3.39
N LEU A 439 -15.90 -20.89 3.03
CA LEU A 439 -15.98 -20.48 1.63
C LEU A 439 -14.63 -20.60 0.92
N SER A 440 -13.55 -20.18 1.56
CA SER A 440 -12.21 -20.27 0.99
C SER A 440 -11.77 -21.72 0.76
N LEU A 441 -12.12 -22.62 1.68
CA LEU A 441 -11.87 -24.05 1.49
C LEU A 441 -12.68 -24.60 0.31
N MET A 442 -13.97 -24.22 0.18
CA MET A 442 -14.84 -24.68 -0.91
C MET A 442 -14.33 -24.26 -2.29
N TYR A 443 -13.73 -23.07 -2.40
CA TYR A 443 -13.15 -22.58 -3.65
C TYR A 443 -11.97 -23.44 -4.14
N ASP A 444 -11.28 -24.16 -3.25
CA ASP A 444 -10.04 -24.88 -3.54
C ASP A 444 -10.11 -26.38 -3.12
N MET A 445 -11.30 -26.92 -2.92
CA MET A 445 -11.53 -28.28 -2.41
C MET A 445 -10.89 -29.38 -3.27
N ASN A 446 -10.76 -29.16 -4.57
CA ASN A 446 -10.10 -30.11 -5.48
C ASN A 446 -8.66 -30.41 -5.06
N ALA A 447 -7.99 -29.50 -4.35
CA ALA A 447 -6.65 -29.74 -3.81
C ALA A 447 -6.60 -30.89 -2.78
N LEU A 448 -7.73 -31.22 -2.14
CA LEU A 448 -7.83 -32.36 -1.21
C LEU A 448 -7.84 -33.73 -1.92
N LEU A 449 -7.97 -33.77 -3.24
CA LEU A 449 -8.01 -35.04 -4.01
C LEU A 449 -6.64 -35.67 -4.21
N GLN A 450 -5.56 -34.92 -3.95
CA GLN A 450 -4.20 -35.45 -4.06
C GLN A 450 -3.78 -36.22 -2.79
N LYS A 451 -2.72 -37.01 -2.89
CA LYS A 451 -2.14 -37.68 -1.72
C LYS A 451 -1.51 -36.67 -0.79
N LEU A 452 -1.95 -36.64 0.46
CA LEU A 452 -1.50 -35.68 1.46
C LEU A 452 -0.57 -36.35 2.48
N ASN A 453 0.40 -35.56 2.96
CA ASN A 453 1.32 -35.96 4.01
C ASN A 453 0.66 -35.90 5.41
N SER A 454 1.09 -36.74 6.32
CA SER A 454 0.56 -36.80 7.69
C SER A 454 0.87 -35.55 8.54
N ASN A 455 1.82 -34.69 8.11
CA ASN A 455 2.16 -33.44 8.79
C ASN A 455 1.14 -32.30 8.54
N ILE A 456 0.15 -32.48 7.69
CA ILE A 456 -0.87 -31.49 7.32
C ILE A 456 -1.90 -31.32 8.45
N ARG A 457 -2.17 -30.07 8.85
CA ARG A 457 -3.15 -29.66 9.87
C ARG A 457 -4.02 -28.55 9.34
N ILE A 458 -5.30 -28.81 9.11
CA ILE A 458 -6.26 -27.84 8.56
C ILE A 458 -7.31 -27.50 9.63
N LEU A 459 -7.33 -26.28 10.11
CA LEU A 459 -8.40 -25.74 10.94
C LEU A 459 -9.34 -24.92 10.07
N VAL A 460 -10.58 -25.37 9.95
CA VAL A 460 -11.64 -24.70 9.19
C VAL A 460 -12.57 -24.01 10.16
N ILE A 461 -12.77 -22.72 9.98
CA ILE A 461 -13.87 -22.00 10.64
C ILE A 461 -15.05 -22.02 9.70
N ASN A 462 -16.09 -22.75 10.09
CA ASN A 462 -17.35 -22.86 9.34
C ASN A 462 -18.43 -22.06 10.06
N ASN A 463 -18.68 -20.84 9.59
CA ASN A 463 -19.75 -19.98 10.08
C ASN A 463 -20.90 -19.85 9.07
N TYR A 464 -20.89 -20.71 8.06
CA TYR A 464 -21.90 -20.84 7.02
C TYR A 464 -22.09 -19.60 6.14
N ALA A 465 -21.13 -18.64 6.14
CA ALA A 465 -21.20 -17.43 5.33
C ALA A 465 -19.86 -16.69 5.30
N GLY A 466 -19.76 -15.68 4.45
CA GLY A 466 -18.69 -14.68 4.53
C GLY A 466 -18.94 -13.70 5.69
N ALA A 467 -18.53 -14.05 6.92
CA ALA A 467 -18.75 -13.24 8.13
C ALA A 467 -18.13 -11.82 8.04
N GLU A 468 -17.14 -11.62 7.19
CA GLU A 468 -16.58 -10.30 6.88
C GLU A 468 -17.66 -9.26 6.54
N PHE A 469 -18.69 -9.66 5.78
CA PHE A 469 -19.76 -8.75 5.37
C PHE A 469 -20.72 -8.39 6.51
N HIS A 470 -20.87 -9.24 7.52
CA HIS A 470 -21.72 -9.00 8.70
C HIS A 470 -21.13 -7.97 9.66
N LYS A 471 -19.81 -7.75 9.65
CA LYS A 471 -19.17 -6.73 10.50
C LYS A 471 -19.17 -5.33 9.91
N ASN A 472 -19.33 -5.20 8.58
CA ASN A 472 -19.27 -3.93 7.88
C ASN A 472 -20.54 -3.11 8.11
N PHE A 473 -20.42 -1.98 8.80
CA PHE A 473 -21.55 -1.10 9.12
C PHE A 473 -22.28 -0.63 7.84
N GLY A 474 -23.58 -0.88 7.79
CA GLY A 474 -24.44 -0.51 6.69
C GLY A 474 -24.78 -1.65 5.72
N LEU A 475 -23.97 -2.69 5.63
CA LEU A 475 -24.27 -3.86 4.80
C LEU A 475 -25.40 -4.71 5.39
N GLU A 476 -25.58 -4.72 6.71
CA GLU A 476 -26.70 -5.37 7.38
C GLU A 476 -28.07 -4.84 6.93
N ARG A 477 -28.12 -3.69 6.25
CA ARG A 477 -29.34 -3.12 5.68
C ARG A 477 -29.74 -3.73 4.33
N ILE A 478 -28.85 -4.53 3.73
CA ILE A 478 -29.11 -5.17 2.44
C ILE A 478 -29.98 -6.41 2.66
N PRO A 479 -31.24 -6.45 2.17
CA PRO A 479 -32.14 -7.59 2.41
C PRO A 479 -31.61 -8.92 1.88
N THR A 480 -30.72 -8.87 0.89
CA THR A 480 -30.14 -10.04 0.21
C THR A 480 -28.71 -10.36 0.68
N LEU A 481 -28.28 -9.78 1.83
CA LEU A 481 -26.91 -9.93 2.34
C LEU A 481 -26.48 -11.40 2.36
N ASN A 482 -27.25 -12.26 3.03
CA ASN A 482 -26.88 -13.66 3.23
C ASN A 482 -26.87 -14.46 1.91
N ASN A 483 -27.79 -14.20 0.99
CA ASN A 483 -27.94 -15.02 -0.21
C ASN A 483 -26.93 -14.65 -1.32
N TYR A 484 -26.62 -13.36 -1.50
CA TYR A 484 -25.89 -12.90 -2.67
C TYR A 484 -24.61 -12.11 -2.37
N VAL A 485 -24.41 -11.69 -1.12
CA VAL A 485 -23.20 -10.94 -0.72
C VAL A 485 -22.32 -11.80 0.18
N ALA A 486 -22.88 -12.31 1.28
CA ALA A 486 -22.15 -13.16 2.23
C ALA A 486 -22.14 -14.65 1.83
N ALA A 487 -22.79 -15.03 0.73
CA ALA A 487 -22.84 -16.40 0.20
C ALA A 487 -23.23 -17.45 1.25
N GLY A 488 -24.32 -17.17 2.00
CA GLY A 488 -24.80 -18.04 3.06
C GLY A 488 -25.11 -19.47 2.57
N HIS A 489 -24.71 -20.47 3.34
CA HIS A 489 -24.89 -21.89 3.01
C HIS A 489 -25.17 -22.74 4.26
N ASN A 490 -25.38 -24.05 4.08
CA ASN A 490 -25.59 -25.01 5.16
C ASN A 490 -24.68 -26.27 5.03
N ILE A 491 -23.56 -26.12 4.33
CA ILE A 491 -22.63 -27.20 4.02
C ILE A 491 -21.74 -27.47 5.23
N LYS A 492 -21.63 -28.75 5.60
CA LYS A 492 -20.59 -29.23 6.52
C LYS A 492 -19.47 -29.87 5.70
N ILE A 493 -18.25 -29.49 5.99
CA ILE A 493 -17.06 -29.98 5.25
C ILE A 493 -16.94 -31.49 5.37
N ALA A 494 -17.35 -32.08 6.49
CA ALA A 494 -17.42 -33.52 6.68
C ALA A 494 -18.18 -34.24 5.53
N ASN A 495 -19.19 -33.62 4.93
CA ASN A 495 -20.00 -34.18 3.86
C ASN A 495 -19.33 -34.08 2.48
N CYS A 496 -18.25 -33.32 2.37
CA CYS A 496 -17.57 -33.04 1.10
C CYS A 496 -16.43 -34.02 0.80
N CYS A 497 -16.64 -35.32 1.07
CA CYS A 497 -15.73 -36.40 0.63
C CYS A 497 -14.29 -36.28 1.12
N ILE A 498 -14.08 -35.91 2.36
CA ILE A 498 -12.76 -35.93 2.99
C ILE A 498 -12.26 -37.38 3.13
N GLY A 499 -13.16 -38.35 2.97
CA GLY A 499 -12.90 -39.77 2.82
C GLY A 499 -12.02 -40.33 3.94
N SER A 500 -11.37 -41.45 3.62
CA SER A 500 -10.42 -42.14 4.52
C SER A 500 -9.05 -41.44 4.65
N GLN A 501 -8.81 -40.33 3.91
CA GLN A 501 -7.51 -39.64 3.91
C GLN A 501 -7.26 -38.82 5.16
N PHE A 502 -8.28 -38.18 5.71
CA PHE A 502 -8.17 -37.32 6.89
C PHE A 502 -8.65 -38.02 8.18
N GLU A 503 -8.04 -37.67 9.28
CA GLU A 503 -8.66 -37.75 10.58
C GLU A 503 -9.51 -36.50 10.77
N TYR A 504 -10.84 -36.68 10.78
CA TYR A 504 -11.78 -35.57 10.92
C TYR A 504 -12.16 -35.35 12.39
N MET A 505 -12.05 -34.08 12.80
CA MET A 505 -12.46 -33.62 14.13
C MET A 505 -13.45 -32.46 13.99
N MET A 506 -14.32 -32.27 14.99
CA MET A 506 -15.22 -31.13 15.04
C MET A 506 -15.29 -30.52 16.43
N ALA A 507 -15.66 -29.23 16.50
CA ALA A 507 -15.98 -28.52 17.73
C ALA A 507 -17.07 -27.49 17.48
N THR A 508 -17.99 -27.35 18.46
CA THR A 508 -19.13 -26.42 18.45
C THR A 508 -19.13 -25.44 19.63
N ASN A 509 -18.18 -25.62 20.53
CA ASN A 509 -18.00 -24.79 21.72
C ASN A 509 -16.55 -24.78 22.18
N MET A 510 -16.23 -23.94 23.16
CA MET A 510 -14.86 -23.71 23.62
C MET A 510 -14.25 -24.92 24.32
N GLU A 511 -15.02 -25.72 25.02
CA GLU A 511 -14.55 -26.91 25.73
C GLU A 511 -14.10 -27.99 24.73
N GLU A 512 -14.99 -28.31 23.79
CA GLU A 512 -14.68 -29.22 22.67
C GLU A 512 -13.45 -28.74 21.88
N LEU A 513 -13.39 -27.44 21.55
CA LEU A 513 -12.26 -26.88 20.82
C LEU A 513 -10.94 -27.13 21.55
N LYS A 514 -10.87 -26.82 22.84
CA LYS A 514 -9.66 -27.01 23.64
C LYS A 514 -9.21 -28.47 23.70
N ASP A 515 -10.15 -29.39 23.77
CA ASP A 515 -9.83 -30.81 23.77
C ASP A 515 -9.35 -31.28 22.39
N ARG A 516 -9.98 -30.83 21.31
CA ARG A 516 -9.54 -31.16 19.95
C ARG A 516 -8.18 -30.57 19.61
N LEU A 517 -7.90 -29.35 20.04
CA LEU A 517 -6.60 -28.70 19.80
C LEU A 517 -5.43 -29.47 20.44
N LYS A 518 -5.63 -30.13 21.59
CA LYS A 518 -4.61 -30.98 22.24
C LYS A 518 -4.15 -32.13 21.33
N GLU A 519 -5.06 -32.72 20.58
CA GLU A 519 -4.74 -33.79 19.63
C GLU A 519 -4.27 -33.23 18.28
N PHE A 520 -4.86 -32.12 17.84
CA PHE A 520 -4.57 -31.46 16.57
C PHE A 520 -3.10 -31.09 16.37
N ILE A 521 -2.43 -30.68 17.45
CA ILE A 521 -1.01 -30.29 17.44
C ILE A 521 -0.04 -31.45 17.63
N LYS A 522 -0.52 -32.70 17.75
CA LYS A 522 0.34 -33.87 17.88
C LYS A 522 0.62 -34.54 16.54
N PRO A 523 1.77 -35.24 16.39
CA PRO A 523 1.99 -36.12 15.25
C PRO A 523 0.88 -37.17 15.13
N SER A 524 0.48 -37.50 13.90
CA SER A 524 -0.53 -38.50 13.59
C SER A 524 -0.15 -39.28 12.33
N GLN A 525 -0.81 -40.43 12.07
CA GLN A 525 -0.59 -41.23 10.88
C GLN A 525 -1.27 -40.67 9.62
N LYS A 526 -2.21 -39.74 9.80
CA LYS A 526 -2.98 -39.10 8.73
C LYS A 526 -2.97 -37.57 8.91
N PRO A 527 -3.19 -36.82 7.84
CA PRO A 527 -3.51 -35.39 7.98
C PRO A 527 -4.77 -35.23 8.84
N ILE A 528 -4.84 -34.12 9.61
CA ILE A 528 -6.01 -33.82 10.46
C ILE A 528 -6.74 -32.60 9.92
N LEU A 529 -8.07 -32.71 9.83
CA LEU A 529 -8.95 -31.58 9.57
C LEU A 529 -9.88 -31.37 10.77
N LEU A 530 -9.75 -30.18 11.39
CA LEU A 530 -10.61 -29.74 12.49
C LEU A 530 -11.59 -28.68 11.97
N GLU A 531 -12.87 -29.04 11.91
CA GLU A 531 -13.96 -28.13 11.53
C GLU A 531 -14.59 -27.54 12.79
N VAL A 532 -14.55 -26.20 12.93
CA VAL A 532 -15.10 -25.48 14.07
C VAL A 532 -16.29 -24.66 13.62
N PHE A 533 -17.44 -24.93 14.21
CA PHE A 533 -18.70 -24.28 13.85
C PHE A 533 -18.93 -23.04 14.70
N THR A 534 -19.03 -21.87 14.05
CA THR A 534 -19.43 -20.60 14.66
C THR A 534 -20.64 -20.03 13.91
N GLU A 535 -21.05 -18.82 14.24
CA GLU A 535 -22.14 -18.12 13.55
C GLU A 535 -21.69 -16.74 13.10
N ALA A 536 -21.97 -16.36 11.85
CA ALA A 536 -21.48 -15.14 11.22
C ALA A 536 -21.84 -13.86 12.00
N ASP A 537 -23.06 -13.78 12.54
CA ASP A 537 -23.48 -12.62 13.35
C ASP A 537 -22.76 -12.58 14.70
N SER A 538 -22.59 -13.72 15.36
CA SER A 538 -21.83 -13.84 16.61
C SER A 538 -20.37 -13.46 16.41
N ASP A 539 -19.76 -13.92 15.31
CA ASP A 539 -18.40 -13.60 14.91
C ASP A 539 -18.21 -12.09 14.70
N ALA A 540 -19.12 -11.47 13.93
CA ALA A 540 -19.10 -10.04 13.70
C ALA A 540 -19.27 -9.21 14.98
N ASN A 541 -20.17 -9.65 15.87
CA ASN A 541 -20.42 -8.97 17.15
C ASN A 541 -19.24 -9.08 18.10
N ALA A 542 -18.59 -10.24 18.19
CA ALA A 542 -17.39 -10.44 19.01
C ALA A 542 -16.24 -9.52 18.56
N LEU A 543 -16.02 -9.39 17.26
CA LEU A 543 -15.01 -8.51 16.72
C LEU A 543 -15.31 -7.02 16.97
N LYS A 544 -16.57 -6.59 16.77
CA LYS A 544 -17.02 -5.23 17.09
C LYS A 544 -16.86 -4.90 18.58
N ALA A 545 -17.18 -5.85 19.46
CA ALA A 545 -16.99 -5.70 20.90
C ALA A 545 -15.50 -5.53 21.24
N TYR A 546 -14.64 -6.38 20.70
CA TYR A 546 -13.18 -6.28 20.88
C TYR A 546 -12.64 -4.90 20.43
N TRP A 547 -13.07 -4.40 19.27
CA TRP A 547 -12.66 -3.07 18.80
C TRP A 547 -13.15 -1.95 19.72
N ASN A 548 -14.41 -2.02 20.18
CA ASN A 548 -14.97 -0.98 21.04
C ASN A 548 -14.27 -0.90 22.39
N GLU A 549 -13.93 -2.03 22.98
CA GLU A 549 -13.19 -2.13 24.24
C GLU A 549 -11.77 -1.55 24.14
N ASN A 550 -11.13 -1.73 22.99
CA ASN A 550 -9.77 -1.25 22.75
C ASN A 550 -9.68 0.19 22.21
N ARG A 551 -10.81 0.91 22.06
CA ARG A 551 -10.86 2.34 21.67
C ARG A 551 -10.69 3.33 22.83
N GLU A 552 -10.02 2.93 23.89
CA GLU A 552 -9.80 3.78 25.07
C GLU A 552 -8.89 4.97 24.79
N GLU A 553 -9.08 6.05 25.56
CA GLU A 553 -8.26 7.27 25.49
C GLU A 553 -6.92 7.04 26.21
N ILE A 554 -5.83 7.53 25.64
CA ILE A 554 -4.51 7.49 26.29
C ILE A 554 -4.52 8.41 27.51
N PRO A 555 -4.25 7.92 28.73
CA PRO A 555 -4.22 8.76 29.94
C PRO A 555 -3.20 9.90 29.82
N GLY A 556 -3.64 11.13 30.08
CA GLY A 556 -2.80 12.33 30.02
C GLY A 556 -2.63 12.94 28.63
N MET A 557 -3.27 12.40 27.58
CA MET A 557 -3.28 13.01 26.26
C MET A 557 -4.17 14.27 26.26
N LYS A 558 -3.65 15.39 25.73
CA LYS A 558 -4.45 16.61 25.56
C LYS A 558 -5.37 16.45 24.35
N ILE A 559 -6.66 16.33 24.61
CA ILE A 559 -7.69 16.25 23.54
C ILE A 559 -7.91 17.65 22.98
N SER A 560 -7.89 17.78 21.64
CA SER A 560 -8.15 19.06 20.99
C SER A 560 -9.55 19.59 21.29
N ALA A 561 -9.72 20.93 21.35
CA ALA A 561 -11.04 21.53 21.59
C ALA A 561 -12.08 21.09 20.55
N LYS A 562 -11.66 20.90 19.29
CA LYS A 562 -12.51 20.42 18.18
C LYS A 562 -12.97 18.97 18.42
N ALA A 563 -12.11 18.10 18.94
CA ALA A 563 -12.46 16.72 19.27
C ALA A 563 -13.39 16.63 20.48
N LYS A 564 -13.22 17.53 21.48
CA LYS A 564 -14.16 17.64 22.61
C LYS A 564 -15.56 18.02 22.14
N ILE A 565 -15.69 19.03 21.27
CA ILE A 565 -16.98 19.45 20.68
C ILE A 565 -17.59 18.31 19.89
N LYS A 566 -16.81 17.61 19.07
CA LYS A 566 -17.25 16.46 18.28
C LYS A 566 -17.80 15.33 19.18
N LYS A 567 -17.12 15.04 20.29
CA LYS A 567 -17.54 14.04 21.29
C LYS A 567 -18.87 14.42 21.98
N VAL A 568 -19.01 15.71 22.33
CA VAL A 568 -20.25 16.24 22.92
C VAL A 568 -21.40 16.19 21.92
N MET A 569 -21.19 16.60 20.67
CA MET A 569 -22.20 16.51 19.61
C MET A 569 -22.63 15.08 19.32
N LYS A 570 -21.69 14.14 19.27
CA LYS A 570 -21.99 12.71 19.08
C LYS A 570 -22.80 12.13 20.24
N LYS A 571 -22.55 12.60 21.48
CA LYS A 571 -23.32 12.20 22.67
C LYS A 571 -24.72 12.78 22.69
N ILE A 572 -24.90 14.02 22.19
CA ILE A 572 -26.21 14.70 22.14
C ILE A 572 -27.07 14.19 20.99
N LEU A 573 -26.49 13.99 19.80
CA LEU A 573 -27.21 13.64 18.57
C LEU A 573 -27.36 12.13 18.35
N GLY A 574 -26.64 11.33 19.11
CA GLY A 574 -26.51 9.89 18.86
C GLY A 574 -25.55 9.59 17.69
N SER A 575 -24.85 8.46 17.76
CA SER A 575 -23.81 8.10 16.79
C SER A 575 -24.31 8.02 15.34
N ASN A 576 -25.53 7.53 15.14
CA ASN A 576 -26.10 7.34 13.81
C ASN A 576 -26.48 8.67 13.12
N VAL A 577 -27.07 9.60 13.85
CA VAL A 577 -27.45 10.93 13.33
C VAL A 577 -26.20 11.77 13.05
N TYR A 578 -25.21 11.72 13.93
CA TYR A 578 -23.95 12.42 13.75
C TYR A 578 -23.15 11.94 12.52
N ASN A 579 -23.11 10.62 12.29
CA ASN A 579 -22.44 10.07 11.11
C ASN A 579 -23.19 10.44 9.81
N CYS A 580 -24.52 10.43 9.79
CA CYS A 580 -25.29 10.93 8.63
C CYS A 580 -24.96 12.40 8.29
N LEU A 581 -24.81 13.27 9.28
CA LEU A 581 -24.47 14.69 9.07
C LEU A 581 -23.06 14.89 8.52
N LEU A 582 -22.11 14.01 8.81
CA LEU A 582 -20.76 14.05 8.25
C LEU A 582 -20.70 13.68 6.75
N TYR A 583 -21.59 12.78 6.30
CA TYR A 583 -21.68 12.37 4.90
C TYR A 583 -22.49 13.33 4.00
N THR A 584 -23.22 14.27 4.59
CA THR A 584 -24.08 15.23 3.87
C THR A 584 -23.53 16.66 3.85
N SER A 585 -22.35 16.90 4.41
CA SER A 585 -21.67 18.20 4.27
C SER A 585 -20.76 18.18 3.04
N PRO A 586 -20.90 19.17 2.12
CA PRO A 586 -20.13 19.25 0.87
C PRO A 586 -18.63 19.48 1.09
#